data_13bf40c0e6f5027a9f640ce161127792
#
_entry.id   13bf40c0e6f5027a9f640ce161127792
#
_cell.length_a   1.000
_cell.length_b   1.000
_cell.length_c   1.000
_cell.angle_alpha   90.00
_cell.angle_beta   90.00
_cell.angle_gamma   90.00
#
_symmetry.space_group_name_H-M   'P 1'
#
loop_
_entity.id
_entity.type
_entity.pdbx_description
1 polymer ?
#
loop_
_entity_poly.entity_id
_entity_poly.type
_entity_poly.pdbx_seq_one_letter_code
_entity_poly.pdbx_strand_id
1 'polypeptide(L)'
;MSTVPQILRSVYRFLKPFFEPAPFPKGRPKADEGAGMYIRSFLFLRLMIGFLGVTLPFTLVFFDWLAFSGDPVPRGSMSIYYYSGMREVFTVTLGTIAFFLFAYKFTEKNLDNTLSIVAGLAGMTIPLFPTGRPRHVHPLPSLTPLQNLIGEDWTKYIHYGASAIFIASLGGICVLFGRRERKRPEHGNILPARFWQGWHFVCAGAIVVAAIWIVVTTWFVHGPYWSLLVGEGVSAVAFGASWFVKGAEIRYLFGHDEPTAPGQAEARA
;
A
#
# COMPACT_ATOMS: atom_id res chain seq x y z
N MET A 1 -1.67 -13.61 -38.10
CA MET A 1 -2.45 -13.18 -36.89
C MET A 1 -1.72 -13.75 -35.67
N SER A 2 -0.98 -12.92 -34.98
CA SER A 2 -0.11 -13.33 -33.86
C SER A 2 -0.94 -13.74 -32.65
N THR A 3 -0.72 -14.96 -32.18
CA THR A 3 -1.30 -15.51 -30.94
C THR A 3 -0.76 -14.70 -29.75
N VAL A 4 -1.57 -13.78 -29.26
CA VAL A 4 -1.28 -13.09 -27.98
C VAL A 4 -1.14 -14.16 -26.90
N PRO A 5 -0.01 -14.22 -26.17
CA PRO A 5 0.23 -15.22 -25.14
C PRO A 5 -0.93 -15.28 -24.14
N GLN A 6 -1.27 -16.50 -23.73
CA GLN A 6 -2.44 -16.74 -22.85
C GLN A 6 -2.36 -15.93 -21.53
N ILE A 7 -1.15 -15.70 -21.04
CA ILE A 7 -0.86 -14.85 -19.87
C ILE A 7 -1.33 -13.41 -20.11
N LEU A 8 -1.02 -12.80 -21.27
CA LEU A 8 -1.44 -11.44 -21.60
C LEU A 8 -2.96 -11.30 -21.70
N ARG A 9 -3.66 -12.33 -22.17
CA ARG A 9 -5.15 -12.36 -22.17
C ARG A 9 -5.72 -12.43 -20.76
N SER A 10 -5.09 -13.19 -19.87
CA SER A 10 -5.50 -13.27 -18.46
C SER A 10 -5.28 -11.96 -17.74
N VAL A 11 -4.11 -11.33 -17.92
CA VAL A 11 -3.81 -9.99 -17.38
C VAL A 11 -4.78 -8.95 -17.95
N TYR A 12 -5.04 -8.96 -19.25
CA TYR A 12 -6.00 -8.05 -19.88
C TYR A 12 -7.41 -8.25 -19.30
N ARG A 13 -7.89 -9.50 -19.15
CA ARG A 13 -9.19 -9.77 -18.52
C ARG A 13 -9.28 -9.27 -17.08
N PHE A 14 -8.20 -9.40 -16.33
CA PHE A 14 -8.11 -8.89 -14.96
C PHE A 14 -8.13 -7.35 -14.92
N LEU A 15 -7.42 -6.71 -15.84
CA LEU A 15 -7.32 -5.24 -15.91
C LEU A 15 -8.50 -4.57 -16.63
N LYS A 16 -9.20 -5.30 -17.52
CA LYS A 16 -10.31 -4.77 -18.31
C LYS A 16 -11.37 -4.01 -17.50
N PRO A 17 -11.85 -4.52 -16.35
CA PRO A 17 -12.84 -3.80 -15.53
C PRO A 17 -12.37 -2.44 -14.98
N PHE A 18 -11.05 -2.21 -14.89
CA PHE A 18 -10.49 -0.94 -14.47
C PHE A 18 -10.50 0.12 -15.57
N PHE A 19 -10.35 -0.32 -16.83
CA PHE A 19 -10.27 0.57 -17.99
C PHE A 19 -11.61 0.67 -18.74
N GLU A 20 -12.41 -0.37 -18.70
CA GLU A 20 -13.74 -0.43 -19.31
C GLU A 20 -14.79 -0.74 -18.21
N PRO A 21 -15.17 0.27 -17.41
CA PRO A 21 -16.18 0.05 -16.38
C PRO A 21 -17.49 -0.44 -17.02
N ALA A 22 -18.17 -1.39 -16.36
CA ALA A 22 -19.47 -1.88 -16.81
C ALA A 22 -20.42 -0.69 -17.03
N PRO A 23 -21.22 -0.72 -18.12
CA PRO A 23 -22.19 0.34 -18.37
C PRO A 23 -23.19 0.42 -17.20
N PHE A 24 -23.55 1.66 -16.83
CA PHE A 24 -24.57 1.86 -15.80
C PHE A 24 -25.89 1.25 -16.24
N PRO A 25 -26.66 0.64 -15.30
CA PRO A 25 -27.99 0.14 -15.60
C PRO A 25 -28.86 1.23 -16.23
N LYS A 26 -29.49 0.92 -17.36
CA LYS A 26 -30.38 1.86 -18.04
C LYS A 26 -31.53 2.25 -17.10
N GLY A 27 -31.76 3.55 -16.91
CA GLY A 27 -32.87 4.07 -16.13
C GLY A 27 -32.52 4.66 -14.75
N ARG A 28 -31.23 4.69 -14.34
CA ARG A 28 -30.83 5.43 -13.13
C ARG A 28 -30.77 6.94 -13.40
N PRO A 29 -31.13 7.79 -12.41
CA PRO A 29 -30.95 9.23 -12.51
C PRO A 29 -29.49 9.61 -12.78
N LYS A 30 -29.24 10.66 -13.60
CA LYS A 30 -27.87 11.13 -13.92
C LYS A 30 -27.03 11.48 -12.70
N ALA A 31 -27.66 11.88 -11.59
CA ALA A 31 -26.99 12.13 -10.32
C ALA A 31 -26.31 10.87 -9.73
N ASP A 32 -26.91 9.67 -9.93
CA ASP A 32 -26.36 8.40 -9.49
C ASP A 32 -25.16 7.95 -10.33
N GLU A 33 -25.09 8.35 -11.61
CA GLU A 33 -23.97 8.04 -12.49
C GLU A 33 -22.69 8.77 -12.03
N GLY A 34 -22.81 10.05 -11.64
CA GLY A 34 -21.71 10.81 -11.09
C GLY A 34 -21.17 10.20 -9.79
N ALA A 35 -22.05 9.86 -8.86
CA ALA A 35 -21.67 9.23 -7.60
C ALA A 35 -20.97 7.88 -7.82
N GLY A 36 -21.46 7.06 -8.76
CA GLY A 36 -20.85 5.78 -9.13
C GLY A 36 -19.42 5.94 -9.69
N MET A 37 -19.19 6.97 -10.49
CA MET A 37 -17.86 7.26 -11.04
C MET A 37 -16.86 7.67 -9.95
N TYR A 38 -17.27 8.50 -9.00
CA TYR A 38 -16.42 8.86 -7.85
C TYR A 38 -16.08 7.67 -6.97
N ILE A 39 -17.05 6.79 -6.70
CA ILE A 39 -16.82 5.55 -5.93
C ILE A 39 -15.78 4.66 -6.64
N ARG A 40 -15.87 4.48 -7.95
CA ARG A 40 -14.91 3.67 -8.73
C ARG A 40 -13.51 4.27 -8.69
N SER A 41 -13.37 5.57 -8.89
CA SER A 41 -12.08 6.27 -8.80
C SER A 41 -11.45 6.09 -7.42
N PHE A 42 -12.25 6.18 -6.37
CA PHE A 42 -11.82 5.99 -5.01
C PHE A 42 -11.35 4.54 -4.71
N LEU A 43 -12.08 3.54 -5.23
CA LEU A 43 -11.67 2.14 -5.12
C LEU A 43 -10.40 1.85 -5.90
N PHE A 44 -10.23 2.46 -7.06
CA PHE A 44 -9.01 2.36 -7.85
C PHE A 44 -7.79 2.92 -7.11
N LEU A 45 -7.92 4.11 -6.48
CA LEU A 45 -6.84 4.67 -5.64
C LEU A 45 -6.46 3.73 -4.50
N ARG A 46 -7.44 3.13 -3.84
CA ARG A 46 -7.18 2.10 -2.80
C ARG A 46 -6.38 0.93 -3.35
N LEU A 47 -6.80 0.42 -4.50
CA LEU A 47 -6.13 -0.70 -5.13
C LEU A 47 -4.68 -0.36 -5.46
N MET A 48 -4.42 0.84 -5.97
CA MET A 48 -3.07 1.32 -6.29
C MET A 48 -2.19 1.43 -5.05
N ILE A 49 -2.70 1.98 -3.95
CA ILE A 49 -1.97 2.01 -2.67
C ILE A 49 -1.58 0.59 -2.24
N GLY A 50 -2.53 -0.33 -2.29
CA GLY A 50 -2.30 -1.73 -1.93
C GLY A 50 -1.27 -2.40 -2.84
N PHE A 51 -1.41 -2.24 -4.15
CA PHE A 51 -0.49 -2.79 -5.14
C PHE A 51 0.94 -2.26 -4.97
N LEU A 52 1.09 -0.94 -4.87
CA LEU A 52 2.41 -0.32 -4.67
C LEU A 52 3.04 -0.75 -3.34
N GLY A 53 2.25 -0.86 -2.27
CA GLY A 53 2.74 -1.32 -0.97
C GLY A 53 3.25 -2.76 -1.00
N VAL A 54 2.52 -3.67 -1.68
CA VAL A 54 2.96 -5.06 -1.84
C VAL A 54 4.20 -5.17 -2.72
N THR A 55 4.23 -4.46 -3.83
CA THR A 55 5.28 -4.64 -4.85
C THR A 55 6.59 -3.93 -4.52
N LEU A 56 6.56 -2.83 -3.75
CA LEU A 56 7.73 -2.00 -3.47
C LEU A 56 8.95 -2.78 -2.95
N PRO A 57 8.88 -3.59 -1.88
CA PRO A 57 10.06 -4.29 -1.36
C PRO A 57 10.66 -5.26 -2.39
N PHE A 58 9.82 -5.97 -3.14
CA PHE A 58 10.28 -6.90 -4.18
C PHE A 58 10.91 -6.17 -5.36
N THR A 59 10.31 -5.06 -5.79
CA THR A 59 10.83 -4.23 -6.87
C THR A 59 12.21 -3.67 -6.51
N LEU A 60 12.38 -3.17 -5.28
CA LEU A 60 13.66 -2.62 -4.84
C LEU A 60 14.75 -3.70 -4.85
N VAL A 61 14.49 -4.87 -4.26
CA VAL A 61 15.49 -5.95 -4.16
C VAL A 61 15.80 -6.52 -5.53
N PHE A 62 14.78 -6.87 -6.31
CA PHE A 62 14.95 -7.56 -7.58
C PHE A 62 15.67 -6.69 -8.64
N PHE A 63 15.22 -5.44 -8.80
CA PHE A 63 15.81 -4.57 -9.82
C PHE A 63 17.16 -3.96 -9.40
N ASP A 64 17.41 -3.77 -8.10
CA ASP A 64 18.76 -3.40 -7.64
C ASP A 64 19.77 -4.51 -7.99
N TRP A 65 19.39 -5.77 -7.70
CA TRP A 65 20.21 -6.91 -8.10
C TRP A 65 20.42 -6.99 -9.61
N LEU A 66 19.34 -6.94 -10.39
CA LEU A 66 19.38 -7.19 -11.83
C LEU A 66 20.10 -6.09 -12.61
N ALA A 67 19.90 -4.82 -12.26
CA ALA A 67 20.30 -3.68 -13.08
C ALA A 67 21.45 -2.84 -12.50
N PHE A 68 21.71 -2.93 -11.20
CA PHE A 68 22.65 -1.98 -10.55
C PHE A 68 23.74 -2.67 -9.73
N SER A 69 23.40 -3.55 -8.80
CA SER A 69 24.40 -4.14 -7.90
C SER A 69 25.12 -5.35 -8.51
N GLY A 70 24.43 -6.14 -9.32
CA GLY A 70 24.91 -7.45 -9.77
C GLY A 70 25.08 -8.47 -8.64
N ASP A 71 24.87 -8.07 -7.38
CA ASP A 71 24.98 -8.90 -6.18
C ASP A 71 23.58 -9.31 -5.71
N PRO A 72 23.27 -10.61 -5.56
CA PRO A 72 21.98 -11.08 -5.08
C PRO A 72 21.74 -10.75 -3.59
N VAL A 73 22.74 -10.24 -2.87
CA VAL A 73 22.62 -9.87 -1.46
C VAL A 73 21.84 -8.56 -1.33
N PRO A 74 20.64 -8.58 -0.73
CA PRO A 74 19.83 -7.38 -0.61
C PRO A 74 20.45 -6.37 0.36
N ARG A 75 20.14 -5.09 0.18
CA ARG A 75 20.58 -4.01 1.09
C ARG A 75 19.93 -4.16 2.46
N GLY A 76 20.57 -3.60 3.48
CA GLY A 76 20.18 -3.77 4.89
C GLY A 76 18.81 -3.23 5.30
N SER A 77 18.25 -2.27 4.55
CA SER A 77 16.89 -1.72 4.75
C SER A 77 16.31 -1.23 3.44
N MET A 78 14.98 -1.03 3.38
CA MET A 78 14.35 -0.38 2.22
C MET A 78 14.83 1.06 2.05
N SER A 79 15.06 1.77 3.14
CA SER A 79 15.50 3.17 3.11
C SER A 79 16.92 3.35 2.58
N ILE A 80 17.79 2.34 2.65
CA ILE A 80 19.16 2.39 2.10
C ILE A 80 19.14 2.39 0.57
N TYR A 81 18.07 1.90 -0.08
CA TYR A 81 17.91 1.99 -1.54
C TYR A 81 17.87 3.43 -2.05
N TYR A 82 17.65 4.41 -1.16
CA TYR A 82 17.85 5.83 -1.44
C TYR A 82 19.26 6.16 -1.96
N TYR A 83 20.27 5.39 -1.57
CA TYR A 83 21.67 5.55 -1.98
C TYR A 83 22.10 4.55 -3.05
N SER A 84 21.15 4.04 -3.83
CA SER A 84 21.39 3.08 -4.91
C SER A 84 20.80 3.57 -6.23
N GLY A 85 20.94 2.79 -7.29
CA GLY A 85 20.25 3.02 -8.57
C GLY A 85 18.73 2.93 -8.48
N MET A 86 18.18 2.43 -7.37
CA MET A 86 16.73 2.35 -7.11
C MET A 86 16.16 3.57 -6.36
N ARG A 87 16.93 4.65 -6.24
CA ARG A 87 16.54 5.85 -5.52
C ARG A 87 15.21 6.43 -5.97
N GLU A 88 15.06 6.62 -7.29
CA GLU A 88 13.85 7.19 -7.87
C GLU A 88 12.65 6.27 -7.66
N VAL A 89 12.82 4.97 -7.81
CA VAL A 89 11.76 3.97 -7.56
C VAL A 89 11.31 4.03 -6.10
N PHE A 90 12.25 4.05 -5.16
CA PHE A 90 11.94 4.16 -3.75
C PHE A 90 11.19 5.46 -3.43
N THR A 91 11.75 6.61 -3.84
CA THR A 91 11.22 7.92 -3.49
C THR A 91 9.87 8.21 -4.14
N VAL A 92 9.73 7.87 -5.44
CA VAL A 92 8.47 8.10 -6.17
C VAL A 92 7.38 7.17 -5.68
N THR A 93 7.67 5.87 -5.49
CA THR A 93 6.65 4.91 -5.05
C THR A 93 6.18 5.21 -3.64
N LEU A 94 7.10 5.43 -2.69
CA LEU A 94 6.74 5.77 -1.32
C LEU A 94 6.02 7.12 -1.24
N GLY A 95 6.50 8.14 -1.97
CA GLY A 95 5.86 9.44 -2.07
C GLY A 95 4.43 9.35 -2.65
N THR A 96 4.22 8.51 -3.67
CA THR A 96 2.90 8.27 -4.25
C THR A 96 1.95 7.60 -3.26
N ILE A 97 2.40 6.55 -2.56
CA ILE A 97 1.61 5.91 -1.49
C ILE A 97 1.25 6.94 -0.43
N ALA A 98 2.22 7.71 0.04
CA ALA A 98 2.05 8.71 1.08
C ALA A 98 1.08 9.83 0.66
N PHE A 99 1.19 10.33 -0.56
CA PHE A 99 0.27 11.33 -1.11
C PHE A 99 -1.16 10.79 -1.20
N PHE A 100 -1.34 9.57 -1.68
CA PHE A 100 -2.67 8.95 -1.75
C PHE A 100 -3.27 8.71 -0.37
N LEU A 101 -2.46 8.31 0.62
CA LEU A 101 -2.91 8.17 2.00
C LEU A 101 -3.35 9.52 2.58
N PHE A 102 -2.57 10.57 2.34
CA PHE A 102 -2.91 11.94 2.76
C PHE A 102 -4.22 12.42 2.16
N ALA A 103 -4.40 12.23 0.84
CA ALA A 103 -5.58 12.70 0.10
C ALA A 103 -6.80 11.79 0.24
N TYR A 104 -6.66 10.63 0.86
CA TYR A 104 -7.62 9.53 0.80
C TYR A 104 -9.06 9.89 1.22
N LYS A 105 -9.24 10.64 2.31
CA LYS A 105 -10.57 11.01 2.84
C LYS A 105 -10.55 12.38 3.51
N PHE A 106 -9.92 13.33 2.88
CA PHE A 106 -9.62 14.64 3.49
C PHE A 106 -10.81 15.34 4.16
N THR A 107 -12.04 15.04 3.73
CA THR A 107 -13.27 15.68 4.24
C THR A 107 -13.95 14.92 5.39
N GLU A 108 -13.59 13.66 5.64
CA GLU A 108 -14.24 12.86 6.69
C GLU A 108 -13.56 13.06 8.06
N LYS A 109 -14.32 13.43 9.06
CA LYS A 109 -13.85 13.55 10.46
C LYS A 109 -13.99 12.21 11.20
N ASN A 110 -13.09 11.26 10.92
CA ASN A 110 -13.03 9.98 11.62
C ASN A 110 -11.58 9.54 11.86
N LEU A 111 -11.40 8.55 12.73
CA LEU A 111 -10.09 8.06 13.13
C LEU A 111 -9.28 7.48 11.94
N ASP A 112 -9.95 6.83 10.98
CA ASP A 112 -9.28 6.30 9.79
C ASP A 112 -8.66 7.42 8.97
N ASN A 113 -9.38 8.52 8.80
CA ASN A 113 -8.89 9.68 8.07
C ASN A 113 -7.71 10.32 8.80
N THR A 114 -7.81 10.49 10.12
CA THR A 114 -6.71 11.02 10.92
C THR A 114 -5.45 10.16 10.77
N LEU A 115 -5.57 8.83 10.91
CA LEU A 115 -4.43 7.94 10.73
C LEU A 115 -3.89 7.94 9.30
N SER A 116 -4.75 8.05 8.28
CA SER A 116 -4.31 8.16 6.89
C SER A 116 -3.56 9.46 6.62
N ILE A 117 -4.00 10.58 7.16
CA ILE A 117 -3.30 11.88 7.06
C ILE A 117 -1.94 11.79 7.77
N VAL A 118 -1.90 11.26 9.00
CA VAL A 118 -0.65 11.09 9.75
C VAL A 118 0.31 10.17 9.01
N ALA A 119 -0.18 9.02 8.50
CA ALA A 119 0.63 8.12 7.67
C ALA A 119 1.15 8.81 6.40
N GLY A 120 0.29 9.58 5.72
CA GLY A 120 0.66 10.32 4.52
C GLY A 120 1.77 11.34 4.80
N LEU A 121 1.63 12.17 5.83
CA LEU A 121 2.65 13.15 6.22
C LEU A 121 3.97 12.46 6.64
N ALA A 122 3.88 11.42 7.46
CA ALA A 122 5.07 10.65 7.86
C ALA A 122 5.74 9.99 6.66
N GLY A 123 4.94 9.34 5.77
CA GLY A 123 5.45 8.69 4.57
C GLY A 123 6.12 9.65 3.58
N MET A 124 5.63 10.90 3.45
CA MET A 124 6.29 11.95 2.66
C MET A 124 7.61 12.41 3.29
N THR A 125 7.67 12.41 4.62
CA THR A 125 8.87 12.83 5.35
C THR A 125 10.04 11.84 5.14
N ILE A 126 9.77 10.55 5.03
CA ILE A 126 10.80 9.50 4.89
C ILE A 126 11.75 9.75 3.70
N PRO A 127 11.29 9.93 2.44
CA PRO A 127 12.19 10.18 1.31
C PRO A 127 12.78 11.59 1.30
N LEU A 128 12.17 12.57 1.94
CA LEU A 128 12.69 13.93 2.05
C LEU A 128 13.86 14.00 3.03
N PHE A 129 13.80 13.27 4.14
CA PHE A 129 14.84 13.18 5.15
C PHE A 129 15.47 11.78 5.10
N PRO A 130 16.45 11.54 4.21
CA PRO A 130 17.00 10.20 4.02
C PRO A 130 17.72 9.71 5.27
N THR A 131 17.78 8.37 5.40
CA THR A 131 18.57 7.71 6.45
C THR A 131 20.05 8.04 6.34
N GLY A 132 20.88 7.66 7.32
CA GLY A 132 22.32 7.83 7.25
C GLY A 132 22.95 7.10 6.07
N ARG A 133 24.02 7.67 5.51
CA ARG A 133 24.73 7.09 4.36
C ARG A 133 25.35 5.72 4.72
N PRO A 134 25.32 4.75 3.80
CA PRO A 134 25.96 3.44 4.02
C PRO A 134 27.48 3.58 4.04
N ARG A 135 28.08 3.48 5.22
CA ARG A 135 29.52 3.70 5.43
C ARG A 135 30.44 2.65 4.81
N HIS A 136 29.88 1.50 4.41
CA HIS A 136 30.60 0.41 3.74
C HIS A 136 30.71 0.59 2.23
N VAL A 137 30.05 1.60 1.65
CA VAL A 137 30.08 1.91 0.21
C VAL A 137 31.16 2.96 -0.07
N HIS A 138 32.05 2.69 -1.00
CA HIS A 138 33.11 3.60 -1.42
C HIS A 138 33.05 3.82 -2.96
N PRO A 139 33.11 5.09 -3.43
CA PRO A 139 33.12 6.32 -2.64
C PRO A 139 31.84 6.52 -1.86
N LEU A 140 31.95 7.16 -0.67
CA LEU A 140 30.78 7.47 0.16
C LEU A 140 29.79 8.36 -0.62
N PRO A 141 28.50 8.04 -0.68
CA PRO A 141 27.52 8.87 -1.36
C PRO A 141 27.55 10.32 -0.87
N SER A 142 27.34 11.29 -1.76
CA SER A 142 27.28 12.72 -1.39
C SER A 142 26.10 13.00 -0.45
N LEU A 143 26.29 14.00 0.41
CA LEU A 143 25.19 14.51 1.25
C LEU A 143 24.11 15.15 0.38
N THR A 144 22.85 14.94 0.77
CA THR A 144 21.72 15.66 0.16
C THR A 144 21.69 17.12 0.59
N PRO A 145 20.97 18.01 -0.12
CA PRO A 145 20.82 19.41 0.29
C PRO A 145 20.32 19.56 1.74
N LEU A 146 19.38 18.74 2.18
CA LEU A 146 18.88 18.77 3.56
C LEU A 146 19.91 18.26 4.56
N GLN A 147 20.66 17.22 4.24
CA GLN A 147 21.77 16.75 5.08
C GLN A 147 22.87 17.80 5.23
N ASN A 148 23.15 18.57 4.17
CA ASN A 148 24.08 19.70 4.24
C ASN A 148 23.54 20.85 5.11
N LEU A 149 22.22 21.08 5.07
CA LEU A 149 21.60 22.21 5.77
C LEU A 149 21.48 21.97 7.28
N ILE A 150 20.98 20.80 7.68
CA ILE A 150 20.65 20.50 9.09
C ILE A 150 21.51 19.39 9.71
N GLY A 151 22.41 18.80 8.94
CA GLY A 151 23.28 17.71 9.35
C GLY A 151 22.71 16.31 9.07
N GLU A 152 23.61 15.34 8.85
CA GLU A 152 23.26 13.95 8.55
C GLU A 152 22.57 13.28 9.75
N ASP A 153 22.98 13.55 10.97
CA ASP A 153 22.38 12.93 12.16
C ASP A 153 20.95 13.40 12.41
N TRP A 154 20.66 14.69 12.24
CA TRP A 154 19.31 15.20 12.38
C TRP A 154 18.36 14.64 11.30
N THR A 155 18.80 14.59 10.03
CA THR A 155 17.99 13.98 8.97
C THR A 155 17.69 12.51 9.27
N LYS A 156 18.67 11.76 9.76
CA LYS A 156 18.53 10.37 10.17
C LYS A 156 17.50 10.20 11.31
N TYR A 157 17.55 11.03 12.36
CA TYR A 157 16.59 10.95 13.46
C TYR A 157 15.16 11.31 13.03
N ILE A 158 15.01 12.34 12.18
CA ILE A 158 13.71 12.68 11.59
C ILE A 158 13.17 11.51 10.76
N HIS A 159 14.03 10.90 9.95
CA HIS A 159 13.68 9.69 9.17
C HIS A 159 13.17 8.55 10.05
N TYR A 160 13.90 8.22 11.12
CA TYR A 160 13.51 7.13 12.02
C TYR A 160 12.19 7.42 12.74
N GLY A 161 12.00 8.65 13.22
CA GLY A 161 10.75 9.06 13.82
C GLY A 161 9.57 8.99 12.85
N ALA A 162 9.75 9.49 11.62
CA ALA A 162 8.75 9.41 10.57
C ALA A 162 8.43 7.96 10.19
N SER A 163 9.43 7.09 10.07
CA SER A 163 9.24 5.67 9.76
C SER A 163 8.47 4.94 10.86
N ALA A 164 8.78 5.21 12.14
CA ALA A 164 8.05 4.64 13.26
C ALA A 164 6.57 5.07 13.28
N ILE A 165 6.30 6.38 13.08
CA ILE A 165 4.94 6.92 12.99
C ILE A 165 4.20 6.32 11.78
N PHE A 166 4.87 6.20 10.64
CA PHE A 166 4.31 5.60 9.43
C PHE A 166 3.87 4.16 9.69
N ILE A 167 4.78 3.28 10.13
CA ILE A 167 4.49 1.86 10.40
C ILE A 167 3.38 1.71 11.45
N ALA A 168 3.41 2.48 12.53
CA ALA A 168 2.37 2.45 13.57
C ALA A 168 1.00 2.85 13.01
N SER A 169 0.95 3.89 12.16
CA SER A 169 -0.28 4.33 11.51
C SER A 169 -0.83 3.28 10.55
N LEU A 170 0.04 2.61 9.77
CA LEU A 170 -0.36 1.52 8.87
C LEU A 170 -0.99 0.35 9.65
N GLY A 171 -0.39 -0.04 10.77
CA GLY A 171 -0.94 -1.06 11.67
C GLY A 171 -2.30 -0.67 12.23
N GLY A 172 -2.43 0.58 12.70
CA GLY A 172 -3.69 1.15 13.18
C GLY A 172 -4.80 1.13 12.13
N ILE A 173 -4.50 1.49 10.88
CA ILE A 173 -5.44 1.44 9.76
C ILE A 173 -5.92 0.00 9.51
N CYS A 174 -5.01 -1.00 9.52
CA CYS A 174 -5.39 -2.40 9.37
C CYS A 174 -6.36 -2.86 10.48
N VAL A 175 -6.13 -2.47 11.74
CA VAL A 175 -7.03 -2.75 12.86
C VAL A 175 -8.41 -2.13 12.61
N LEU A 176 -8.47 -0.88 12.16
CA LEU A 176 -9.72 -0.19 11.88
C LEU A 176 -10.49 -0.85 10.73
N PHE A 177 -9.81 -1.30 9.68
CA PHE A 177 -10.43 -2.07 8.61
C PHE A 177 -11.06 -3.36 9.15
N GLY A 178 -10.36 -4.13 9.96
CA GLY A 178 -10.89 -5.34 10.58
C GLY A 178 -12.13 -5.06 11.46
N ARG A 179 -12.10 -3.99 12.26
CA ARG A 179 -13.25 -3.59 13.08
C ARG A 179 -14.48 -3.20 12.25
N ARG A 180 -14.28 -2.59 11.07
CA ARG A 180 -15.38 -2.20 10.18
C ARG A 180 -15.98 -3.39 9.45
N GLU A 181 -15.17 -4.37 9.03
CA GLU A 181 -15.70 -5.59 8.40
C GLU A 181 -16.66 -6.35 9.32
N ARG A 182 -16.43 -6.34 10.63
CA ARG A 182 -17.35 -6.95 11.61
C ARG A 182 -18.78 -6.38 11.58
N LYS A 183 -18.92 -5.11 11.19
CA LYS A 183 -20.21 -4.40 11.18
C LYS A 183 -20.91 -4.48 9.82
N ARG A 184 -20.34 -5.19 8.86
CA ARG A 184 -20.83 -5.23 7.49
C ARG A 184 -21.95 -6.28 7.35
N PRO A 185 -23.09 -5.96 6.69
CA PRO A 185 -24.12 -6.95 6.39
C PRO A 185 -23.56 -8.06 5.50
N GLU A 186 -23.91 -9.33 5.79
CA GLU A 186 -23.39 -10.51 5.08
C GLU A 186 -23.90 -10.67 3.64
N HIS A 187 -24.66 -9.71 3.11
CA HIS A 187 -25.31 -9.82 1.81
C HIS A 187 -24.29 -9.74 0.65
N GLY A 188 -24.08 -10.86 0.00
CA GLY A 188 -23.47 -10.95 -1.34
C GLY A 188 -21.94 -10.96 -1.42
N ASN A 189 -21.21 -11.33 -0.38
CA ASN A 189 -19.78 -11.59 -0.44
C ASN A 189 -19.48 -13.07 -0.72
N ILE A 190 -18.48 -13.36 -1.59
CA ILE A 190 -18.01 -14.72 -1.87
C ILE A 190 -17.47 -15.39 -0.60
N LEU A 191 -16.91 -14.61 0.32
CA LEU A 191 -16.40 -15.08 1.61
C LEU A 191 -17.08 -14.33 2.76
N PRO A 192 -17.27 -14.99 3.93
CA PRO A 192 -17.95 -14.38 5.07
C PRO A 192 -17.18 -13.18 5.63
N ALA A 193 -17.90 -12.20 6.22
CA ALA A 193 -17.31 -10.99 6.82
C ALA A 193 -16.25 -11.33 7.88
N ARG A 194 -16.39 -12.44 8.59
CA ARG A 194 -15.40 -12.92 9.58
C ARG A 194 -14.04 -13.26 8.96
N PHE A 195 -14.02 -13.78 7.73
CA PHE A 195 -12.76 -14.06 7.02
C PHE A 195 -12.02 -12.75 6.73
N TRP A 196 -12.71 -11.76 6.17
CA TRP A 196 -12.11 -10.47 5.86
C TRP A 196 -11.66 -9.71 7.11
N GLN A 197 -12.45 -9.78 8.18
CA GLN A 197 -12.05 -9.28 9.49
C GLN A 197 -10.74 -9.92 9.96
N GLY A 198 -10.67 -11.26 9.91
CA GLY A 198 -9.49 -12.03 10.29
C GLY A 198 -8.27 -11.63 9.45
N TRP A 199 -8.45 -11.47 8.14
CA TRP A 199 -7.39 -11.04 7.23
C TRP A 199 -6.75 -9.71 7.65
N HIS A 200 -7.55 -8.68 7.92
CA HIS A 200 -7.03 -7.39 8.34
C HIS A 200 -6.33 -7.46 9.70
N PHE A 201 -6.83 -8.26 10.64
CA PHE A 201 -6.14 -8.45 11.92
C PHE A 201 -4.85 -9.25 11.80
N VAL A 202 -4.76 -10.23 10.90
CA VAL A 202 -3.50 -10.93 10.58
C VAL A 202 -2.49 -9.94 10.01
N CYS A 203 -2.90 -9.09 9.07
CA CYS A 203 -2.02 -8.04 8.54
C CYS A 203 -1.55 -7.06 9.64
N ALA A 204 -2.45 -6.62 10.52
CA ALA A 204 -2.09 -5.76 11.65
C ALA A 204 -1.11 -6.47 12.61
N GLY A 205 -1.35 -7.74 12.93
CA GLY A 205 -0.46 -8.57 13.74
C GLY A 205 0.93 -8.74 13.11
N ALA A 206 0.98 -8.97 11.79
CA ALA A 206 2.25 -9.05 11.06
C ALA A 206 3.06 -7.74 11.15
N ILE A 207 2.40 -6.58 11.04
CA ILE A 207 3.06 -5.27 11.22
C ILE A 207 3.60 -5.11 12.63
N VAL A 208 2.83 -5.49 13.66
CA VAL A 208 3.29 -5.43 15.06
C VAL A 208 4.49 -6.35 15.28
N VAL A 209 4.43 -7.59 14.80
CA VAL A 209 5.56 -8.53 14.89
C VAL A 209 6.78 -8.00 14.17
N ALA A 210 6.61 -7.42 12.97
CA ALA A 210 7.68 -6.82 12.20
C ALA A 210 8.30 -5.61 12.94
N ALA A 211 7.48 -4.75 13.55
CA ALA A 211 7.97 -3.62 14.36
C ALA A 211 8.76 -4.11 15.58
N ILE A 212 8.27 -5.13 16.30
CA ILE A 212 9.00 -5.75 17.41
C ILE A 212 10.30 -6.36 16.91
N TRP A 213 10.28 -7.08 15.79
CA TRP A 213 11.48 -7.63 15.15
C TRP A 213 12.54 -6.55 14.86
N ILE A 214 12.14 -5.42 14.26
CA ILE A 214 13.03 -4.29 14.00
C ILE A 214 13.67 -3.80 15.30
N VAL A 215 12.87 -3.55 16.34
CA VAL A 215 13.35 -3.05 17.63
C VAL A 215 14.32 -4.06 18.28
N VAL A 216 13.92 -5.32 18.36
CA VAL A 216 14.74 -6.37 19.01
C VAL A 216 16.06 -6.57 18.28
N THR A 217 16.03 -6.69 16.95
CA THR A 217 17.24 -6.97 16.17
C THR A 217 18.18 -5.77 16.07
N THR A 218 17.64 -4.55 16.14
CA THR A 218 18.45 -3.33 16.06
C THR A 218 19.09 -2.96 17.41
N TRP A 219 18.34 -3.13 18.51
CA TRP A 219 18.75 -2.56 19.80
C TRP A 219 19.24 -3.60 20.80
N PHE A 220 18.77 -4.84 20.74
CA PHE A 220 19.05 -5.86 21.77
C PHE A 220 19.93 -7.00 21.29
N VAL A 221 19.72 -7.53 20.09
CA VAL A 221 20.37 -8.77 19.62
C VAL A 221 21.48 -8.49 18.60
N HIS A 222 21.52 -7.28 18.00
CA HIS A 222 22.41 -6.96 16.87
C HIS A 222 22.31 -8.02 15.78
N GLY A 223 21.08 -8.20 15.28
CA GLY A 223 20.72 -9.23 14.31
C GLY A 223 21.44 -9.09 12.95
N PRO A 224 21.17 -10.01 12.00
CA PRO A 224 21.72 -9.90 10.64
C PRO A 224 21.46 -8.53 10.03
N TYR A 225 22.37 -8.05 9.19
CA TYR A 225 22.29 -6.70 8.59
C TYR A 225 20.98 -6.46 7.79
N TRP A 226 20.37 -7.51 7.25
CA TRP A 226 19.09 -7.45 6.51
C TRP A 226 17.84 -7.44 7.40
N SER A 227 17.99 -7.47 8.72
CA SER A 227 16.85 -7.54 9.67
C SER A 227 15.88 -6.38 9.50
N LEU A 228 16.39 -5.19 9.26
CA LEU A 228 15.57 -3.98 9.07
C LEU A 228 14.79 -4.07 7.75
N LEU A 229 15.42 -4.53 6.67
CA LEU A 229 14.77 -4.76 5.39
C LEU A 229 13.57 -5.71 5.50
N VAL A 230 13.75 -6.83 6.24
CA VAL A 230 12.67 -7.80 6.44
C VAL A 230 11.51 -7.18 7.22
N GLY A 231 11.79 -6.47 8.32
CA GLY A 231 10.74 -5.83 9.10
C GLY A 231 9.98 -4.75 8.33
N GLU A 232 10.69 -3.89 7.62
CA GLU A 232 10.08 -2.87 6.75
C GLU A 232 9.29 -3.51 5.60
N GLY A 233 9.85 -4.52 4.93
CA GLY A 233 9.22 -5.25 3.84
C GLY A 233 7.95 -5.98 4.27
N VAL A 234 7.98 -6.70 5.39
CA VAL A 234 6.80 -7.37 5.96
C VAL A 234 5.72 -6.35 6.29
N SER A 235 6.09 -5.20 6.89
CA SER A 235 5.14 -4.14 7.21
C SER A 235 4.48 -3.56 5.94
N ALA A 236 5.26 -3.32 4.88
CA ALA A 236 4.77 -2.80 3.62
C ALA A 236 3.84 -3.81 2.91
N VAL A 237 4.23 -5.08 2.84
CA VAL A 237 3.43 -6.15 2.22
C VAL A 237 2.14 -6.38 3.00
N ALA A 238 2.19 -6.48 4.32
CA ALA A 238 1.01 -6.71 5.15
C ALA A 238 0.01 -5.56 5.04
N PHE A 239 0.48 -4.31 5.11
CA PHE A 239 -0.36 -3.14 4.88
C PHE A 239 -0.93 -3.14 3.46
N GLY A 240 -0.07 -3.30 2.44
CA GLY A 240 -0.48 -3.32 1.04
C GLY A 240 -1.54 -4.39 0.76
N ALA A 241 -1.37 -5.61 1.28
CA ALA A 241 -2.32 -6.70 1.16
C ALA A 241 -3.67 -6.39 1.84
N SER A 242 -3.64 -5.81 3.04
CA SER A 242 -4.84 -5.35 3.74
C SER A 242 -5.58 -4.27 2.95
N TRP A 243 -4.84 -3.30 2.42
CA TRP A 243 -5.41 -2.19 1.65
C TRP A 243 -5.93 -2.63 0.28
N PHE A 244 -5.19 -3.50 -0.41
CA PHE A 244 -5.58 -4.08 -1.70
C PHE A 244 -6.92 -4.80 -1.60
N VAL A 245 -7.08 -5.70 -0.62
CA VAL A 245 -8.33 -6.41 -0.36
C VAL A 245 -9.46 -5.44 -0.07
N LYS A 246 -9.19 -4.37 0.70
CA LYS A 246 -10.19 -3.33 0.98
C LYS A 246 -10.55 -2.51 -0.27
N GLY A 247 -9.63 -2.35 -1.20
CA GLY A 247 -9.85 -1.72 -2.51
C GLY A 247 -10.59 -2.61 -3.48
N ALA A 248 -10.29 -3.91 -3.48
CA ALA A 248 -10.90 -4.93 -4.31
C ALA A 248 -12.31 -5.33 -3.82
N GLU A 249 -13.14 -4.38 -3.43
CA GLU A 249 -14.57 -4.62 -3.18
C GLU A 249 -15.22 -5.06 -4.51
N ILE A 250 -15.08 -6.35 -4.79
CA ILE A 250 -15.31 -7.06 -6.05
C ILE A 250 -16.68 -6.73 -6.68
N ARG A 251 -17.68 -6.42 -5.87
CA ARG A 251 -19.03 -6.05 -6.33
C ARG A 251 -19.06 -4.81 -7.22
N TYR A 252 -18.24 -3.81 -6.92
CA TYR A 252 -18.23 -2.56 -7.69
C TYR A 252 -17.30 -2.60 -8.89
N LEU A 253 -16.25 -3.43 -8.81
CA LEU A 253 -15.25 -3.55 -9.87
C LEU A 253 -15.66 -4.54 -10.97
N PHE A 254 -16.40 -5.61 -10.63
CA PHE A 254 -16.70 -6.70 -11.56
C PHE A 254 -18.17 -6.78 -11.98
N GLY A 255 -19.01 -5.78 -11.63
CA GLY A 255 -20.34 -5.62 -12.20
C GLY A 255 -21.25 -6.85 -12.02
N HIS A 256 -21.23 -7.49 -10.84
CA HIS A 256 -22.25 -8.49 -10.56
C HIS A 256 -23.55 -7.74 -10.27
N ASP A 257 -24.56 -8.01 -11.08
CA ASP A 257 -25.92 -7.50 -10.95
C ASP A 257 -26.40 -7.64 -9.50
N GLU A 258 -26.96 -6.56 -8.95
CA GLU A 258 -27.76 -6.68 -7.74
C GLU A 258 -28.81 -7.75 -7.96
N PRO A 259 -29.06 -8.64 -6.97
CA PRO A 259 -30.24 -9.47 -7.03
C PRO A 259 -31.43 -8.53 -7.22
N THR A 260 -32.16 -8.66 -8.31
CA THR A 260 -33.44 -7.99 -8.54
C THR A 260 -34.25 -8.10 -7.26
N ALA A 261 -34.68 -6.96 -6.70
CA ALA A 261 -35.55 -6.96 -5.53
C ALA A 261 -36.74 -7.90 -5.79
N PRO A 262 -37.18 -8.67 -4.77
CA PRO A 262 -38.22 -9.70 -4.95
C PRO A 262 -39.60 -9.13 -5.32
N GLY A 263 -39.74 -8.22 -6.17
CA GLY A 263 -40.97 -7.64 -6.72
C GLY A 263 -40.86 -7.26 -8.19
N GLN A 264 -39.65 -7.37 -8.79
CA GLN A 264 -39.47 -7.05 -10.22
C GLN A 264 -39.51 -8.28 -11.14
N ALA A 265 -39.55 -9.49 -10.60
CA ALA A 265 -39.70 -10.71 -11.36
C ALA A 265 -41.17 -10.91 -11.82
N GLU A 266 -42.15 -10.42 -11.05
CA GLU A 266 -43.56 -10.53 -11.40
C GLU A 266 -44.08 -9.53 -12.46
N ALA A 267 -43.30 -8.46 -12.72
CA ALA A 267 -43.69 -7.47 -13.74
C ALA A 267 -43.22 -7.81 -15.17
N ARG A 268 -42.57 -8.95 -15.37
CA ARG A 268 -42.04 -9.43 -16.66
C ARG A 268 -42.61 -10.78 -17.12
N ALA A 269 -43.54 -11.35 -16.38
CA ALA A 269 -44.41 -12.47 -16.81
C ALA A 269 -45.77 -11.93 -17.28
#